data_bc8949e1caa08c3d7d660781569b4701
#
_entry.id   bc8949e1caa08c3d7d660781569b4701
#
_cell.length_a   1.000
_cell.length_b   1.000
_cell.length_c   1.000
_cell.angle_alpha   90.00
_cell.angle_beta   90.00
_cell.angle_gamma   90.00
#
_symmetry.space_group_name_H-M   'P 1'
#
loop_
_entity.id
_entity.type
_entity.pdbx_description
1 polymer ?
#
loop_
_entity_poly.entity_id
_entity_poly.type
_entity_poly.pdbx_seq_one_letter_code
_entity_poly.pdbx_strand_id
1 'polypeptide(L)'
;RTQAGLLECMAEKQVTIDGEKYTLNQPFMVIATQNPVETAGTFQLPEAQMDRFMMKLSMGFLSQEEEMKVLEFYKEKDPIDNLQKVLEVKDVVAMQQGANEVFVHKSIMEYIVSIVTATRQDSGVVMPVSTRGSLALLQAAKAYAYIQGREYVVPEDIKLLVVPVLAHRISLGYGYQQDMDNKRKMQEILDKQIVPTENFEER
;
A
#
# COMPACT_ATOMS: atom_id res chain seq x y z
N ARG A 1 -22.75 8.15 4.86
CA ARG A 1 -22.26 8.84 6.08
C ARG A 1 -21.15 8.05 6.78
N THR A 2 -21.27 6.73 6.98
CA THR A 2 -20.27 5.90 7.68
C THR A 2 -18.89 5.91 7.00
N GLN A 3 -18.83 5.87 5.67
CA GLN A 3 -17.58 5.94 4.91
C GLN A 3 -16.83 7.27 5.11
N ALA A 4 -17.54 8.40 5.26
CA ALA A 4 -16.92 9.71 5.47
C ALA A 4 -16.16 9.80 6.80
N GLY A 5 -16.68 9.21 7.88
CA GLY A 5 -15.98 9.15 9.17
C GLY A 5 -14.73 8.29 9.13
N LEU A 6 -14.74 7.17 8.39
CA LEU A 6 -13.55 6.33 8.17
C LEU A 6 -12.45 7.09 7.42
N LEU A 7 -12.82 7.92 6.44
CA LEU A 7 -11.87 8.72 5.67
C LEU A 7 -11.19 9.81 6.52
N GLU A 8 -11.92 10.39 7.48
CA GLU A 8 -11.35 11.31 8.46
C GLU A 8 -10.33 10.60 9.35
N CYS A 9 -10.69 9.43 9.89
CA CYS A 9 -9.77 8.61 10.70
C CYS A 9 -8.46 8.29 9.97
N MET A 10 -8.56 7.95 8.69
CA MET A 10 -7.39 7.59 7.88
C MET A 10 -6.47 8.79 7.60
N ALA A 11 -7.06 9.96 7.32
CA ALA A 11 -6.31 11.15 6.93
C ALA A 11 -5.78 11.92 8.14
N GLU A 12 -6.65 12.14 9.14
CA GLU A 12 -6.40 13.07 10.25
C GLU A 12 -6.05 12.35 11.55
N LYS A 13 -6.16 11.00 11.60
CA LYS A 13 -5.98 10.19 12.82
C LYS A 13 -6.86 10.65 13.97
N GLN A 14 -8.04 11.13 13.65
CA GLN A 14 -9.07 11.59 14.58
C GLN A 14 -10.46 11.22 14.10
N VAL A 15 -11.43 11.32 15.00
CA VAL A 15 -12.87 11.17 14.72
C VAL A 15 -13.57 12.40 15.26
N THR A 16 -14.47 13.00 14.47
CA THR A 16 -15.33 14.09 14.92
C THR A 16 -16.73 13.53 15.20
N ILE A 17 -17.20 13.60 16.44
CA ILE A 17 -18.53 13.17 16.90
C ILE A 17 -19.21 14.36 17.54
N ASP A 18 -20.38 14.73 17.05
CA ASP A 18 -21.19 15.86 17.56
C ASP A 18 -20.42 17.19 17.69
N GLY A 19 -19.46 17.41 16.79
CA GLY A 19 -18.62 18.61 16.77
C GLY A 19 -17.38 18.54 17.67
N GLU A 20 -17.21 17.50 18.44
CA GLU A 20 -16.02 17.26 19.27
C GLU A 20 -15.01 16.34 18.54
N LYS A 21 -13.73 16.68 18.65
CA LYS A 21 -12.61 15.94 18.04
C LYS A 21 -11.97 14.97 19.03
N TYR A 22 -11.92 13.72 18.65
CA TYR A 22 -11.26 12.64 19.40
C TYR A 22 -10.05 12.15 18.63
N THR A 23 -8.85 12.36 19.17
CA THR A 23 -7.60 11.84 18.60
C THR A 23 -7.50 10.33 18.81
N LEU A 24 -7.14 9.60 17.76
CA LEU A 24 -6.97 8.15 17.83
C LEU A 24 -5.60 7.78 18.39
N ASN A 25 -5.57 6.79 19.27
CA ASN A 25 -4.34 6.27 19.82
C ASN A 25 -3.43 5.66 18.73
N GLN A 26 -2.13 5.84 18.90
CA GLN A 26 -1.14 5.26 17.99
C GLN A 26 -0.62 3.92 18.55
N PRO A 27 -0.28 2.94 17.70
CA PRO A 27 -0.42 2.94 16.24
C PRO A 27 -1.89 2.75 15.80
N PHE A 28 -2.33 3.49 14.79
CA PHE A 28 -3.63 3.35 14.18
C PHE A 28 -3.48 2.93 12.70
N MET A 29 -4.19 1.89 12.30
CA MET A 29 -4.18 1.37 10.93
C MET A 29 -5.59 0.92 10.53
N VAL A 30 -5.96 1.19 9.29
CA VAL A 30 -7.20 0.70 8.69
C VAL A 30 -6.89 -0.42 7.71
N ILE A 31 -7.46 -1.58 7.94
CA ILE A 31 -7.44 -2.71 7.01
C ILE A 31 -8.86 -2.88 6.48
N ALA A 32 -9.01 -2.87 5.16
CA ALA A 32 -10.29 -3.10 4.49
C ALA A 32 -10.17 -4.26 3.52
N THR A 33 -11.22 -5.07 3.40
CA THR A 33 -11.31 -6.15 2.43
C THR A 33 -12.36 -5.81 1.37
N GLN A 34 -12.11 -6.25 0.15
CA GLN A 34 -13.08 -6.20 -0.95
C GLN A 34 -13.23 -7.62 -1.51
N ASN A 35 -14.48 -8.07 -1.68
CA ASN A 35 -14.75 -9.30 -2.41
C ASN A 35 -15.08 -8.92 -3.86
N PRO A 36 -14.23 -9.23 -4.85
CA PRO A 36 -14.46 -8.84 -6.25
C PRO A 36 -15.66 -9.56 -6.89
N VAL A 37 -16.12 -10.67 -6.30
CA VAL A 37 -17.23 -11.47 -6.84
C VAL A 37 -18.59 -10.92 -6.42
N GLU A 38 -18.68 -10.28 -5.26
CA GLU A 38 -19.94 -9.72 -4.71
C GLU A 38 -20.15 -8.26 -5.14
N THR A 39 -20.30 -8.03 -6.45
CA THR A 39 -20.61 -6.67 -6.96
C THR A 39 -22.11 -6.32 -6.88
N ALA A 40 -22.98 -7.30 -6.69
CA ALA A 40 -24.43 -7.07 -6.56
C ALA A 40 -24.76 -6.60 -5.13
N GLY A 41 -24.96 -5.29 -4.97
CA GLY A 41 -25.43 -4.68 -3.71
C GLY A 41 -24.35 -3.94 -2.89
N THR A 42 -23.09 -3.96 -3.29
CA THR A 42 -22.04 -3.16 -2.65
C THR A 42 -21.61 -2.00 -3.54
N PHE A 43 -21.50 -0.80 -2.96
CA PHE A 43 -20.91 0.34 -3.67
C PHE A 43 -19.38 0.22 -3.62
N GLN A 44 -18.76 0.17 -4.77
CA GLN A 44 -17.30 0.27 -4.86
C GLN A 44 -16.85 1.61 -4.26
N LEU A 45 -15.71 1.60 -3.56
CA LEU A 45 -15.11 2.82 -3.08
C LEU A 45 -14.74 3.71 -4.27
N PRO A 46 -15.14 4.99 -4.29
CA PRO A 46 -14.68 5.93 -5.30
C PRO A 46 -13.15 6.00 -5.35
N GLU A 47 -12.60 6.24 -6.54
CA GLU A 47 -11.16 6.29 -6.78
C GLU A 47 -10.43 7.27 -5.84
N ALA A 48 -11.02 8.44 -5.58
CA ALA A 48 -10.49 9.41 -4.62
C ALA A 48 -10.42 8.89 -3.16
N GLN A 49 -11.21 7.89 -2.82
CA GLN A 49 -11.17 7.21 -1.52
C GLN A 49 -10.12 6.09 -1.53
N MET A 50 -9.97 5.39 -2.64
CA MET A 50 -8.95 4.37 -2.82
C MET A 50 -7.53 4.96 -2.71
N ASP A 51 -7.29 6.19 -3.18
CA ASP A 51 -6.01 6.91 -3.07
C ASP A 51 -5.57 7.14 -1.61
N ARG A 52 -6.45 6.99 -0.63
CA ARG A 52 -6.13 7.12 0.81
C ARG A 52 -5.52 5.87 1.42
N PHE A 53 -5.71 4.71 0.81
CA PHE A 53 -5.06 3.47 1.27
C PHE A 53 -3.59 3.44 0.85
N MET A 54 -2.70 3.07 1.78
CA MET A 54 -1.27 3.01 1.51
C MET A 54 -0.94 2.02 0.38
N MET A 55 -1.53 0.82 0.43
CA MET A 55 -1.33 -0.22 -0.57
C MET A 55 -2.57 -1.09 -0.75
N LYS A 56 -2.65 -1.73 -1.91
CA LYS A 56 -3.66 -2.73 -2.24
C LYS A 56 -2.98 -4.05 -2.56
N LEU A 57 -3.33 -5.08 -1.82
CA LEU A 57 -2.81 -6.43 -1.98
C LEU A 57 -3.89 -7.34 -2.56
N SER A 58 -3.47 -8.38 -3.27
CA SER A 58 -4.34 -9.45 -3.75
C SER A 58 -3.86 -10.75 -3.11
N MET A 59 -4.77 -11.45 -2.44
CA MET A 59 -4.44 -12.73 -1.78
C MET A 59 -4.34 -13.88 -2.78
N GLY A 60 -4.99 -13.77 -3.94
CA GLY A 60 -5.08 -14.87 -4.92
C GLY A 60 -5.89 -16.06 -4.40
N PHE A 61 -5.76 -17.19 -5.07
CA PHE A 61 -6.28 -18.49 -4.63
C PHE A 61 -5.14 -19.30 -4.05
N LEU A 62 -5.47 -20.13 -3.08
CA LEU A 62 -4.54 -21.08 -2.50
C LEU A 62 -4.22 -22.20 -3.51
N SER A 63 -3.01 -22.74 -3.46
CA SER A 63 -2.69 -24.00 -4.12
C SER A 63 -3.42 -25.18 -3.42
N GLN A 64 -3.55 -26.29 -4.10
CA GLN A 64 -4.20 -27.47 -3.52
C GLN A 64 -3.55 -27.93 -2.20
N GLU A 65 -2.23 -27.80 -2.11
CA GLU A 65 -1.48 -28.15 -0.89
C GLU A 65 -1.75 -27.18 0.26
N GLU A 66 -1.83 -25.88 -0.04
CA GLU A 66 -2.16 -24.85 0.96
C GLU A 66 -3.60 -24.97 1.43
N GLU A 67 -4.53 -25.27 0.51
CA GLU A 67 -5.94 -25.49 0.85
C GLU A 67 -6.10 -26.70 1.75
N MET A 68 -5.36 -27.80 1.48
CA MET A 68 -5.32 -28.97 2.35
C MET A 68 -4.83 -28.62 3.76
N LYS A 69 -3.76 -27.82 3.89
CA LYS A 69 -3.27 -27.34 5.19
C LYS A 69 -4.32 -26.53 5.93
N VAL A 70 -5.06 -25.66 5.23
CA VAL A 70 -6.15 -24.89 5.85
C VAL A 70 -7.21 -25.84 6.42
N LEU A 71 -7.64 -26.87 5.64
CA LEU A 71 -8.62 -27.84 6.12
C LEU A 71 -8.09 -28.61 7.34
N GLU A 72 -6.83 -29.00 7.35
CA GLU A 72 -6.19 -29.66 8.49
C GLU A 72 -6.18 -28.77 9.74
N PHE A 73 -5.85 -27.49 9.60
CA PHE A 73 -5.83 -26.51 10.70
C PHE A 73 -7.23 -26.31 11.32
N TYR A 74 -8.27 -26.24 10.50
CA TYR A 74 -9.64 -26.01 10.98
C TYR A 74 -10.37 -27.29 11.40
N LYS A 75 -9.76 -28.47 11.24
CA LYS A 75 -10.38 -29.76 11.55
C LYS A 75 -10.82 -29.91 13.01
N GLU A 76 -10.03 -29.36 13.95
CA GLU A 76 -10.26 -29.58 15.38
C GLU A 76 -10.60 -28.29 16.13
N LYS A 77 -9.97 -27.16 15.81
CA LYS A 77 -10.17 -25.86 16.47
C LYS A 77 -9.90 -24.73 15.50
N ASP A 78 -10.52 -23.57 15.77
CA ASP A 78 -10.19 -22.35 15.06
C ASP A 78 -8.73 -21.94 15.41
N PRO A 79 -7.83 -21.79 14.43
CA PRO A 79 -6.45 -21.37 14.68
C PRO A 79 -6.33 -20.04 15.41
N ILE A 80 -7.34 -19.17 15.32
CA ILE A 80 -7.39 -17.86 15.98
C ILE A 80 -7.31 -18.02 17.51
N ASP A 81 -7.87 -19.06 18.07
CA ASP A 81 -7.87 -19.31 19.51
C ASP A 81 -6.48 -19.57 20.10
N ASN A 82 -5.53 -19.94 19.23
CA ASN A 82 -4.15 -20.24 19.61
C ASN A 82 -3.17 -19.10 19.34
N LEU A 83 -3.64 -17.95 18.85
CA LEU A 83 -2.78 -16.79 18.58
C LEU A 83 -2.20 -16.23 19.89
N GLN A 84 -0.88 -16.11 19.90
CA GLN A 84 -0.16 -15.47 20.99
C GLN A 84 0.30 -14.08 20.58
N LYS A 85 0.36 -13.19 21.56
CA LYS A 85 0.91 -11.85 21.39
C LYS A 85 2.40 -11.94 21.05
N VAL A 86 2.79 -11.35 19.92
CA VAL A 86 4.18 -11.34 19.43
C VAL A 86 4.87 -10.01 19.73
N LEU A 87 4.12 -8.88 19.64
CA LEU A 87 4.63 -7.52 19.83
C LEU A 87 3.77 -6.73 20.81
N GLU A 88 4.41 -5.81 21.53
CA GLU A 88 3.72 -4.77 22.29
C GLU A 88 3.44 -3.55 21.40
N VAL A 89 2.47 -2.73 21.80
CA VAL A 89 2.17 -1.45 21.13
C VAL A 89 3.41 -0.55 21.02
N LYS A 90 4.21 -0.50 22.08
CA LYS A 90 5.47 0.28 22.12
C LYS A 90 6.49 -0.21 21.10
N ASP A 91 6.53 -1.52 20.82
CA ASP A 91 7.46 -2.10 19.85
C ASP A 91 7.09 -1.65 18.45
N VAL A 92 5.79 -1.66 18.10
CA VAL A 92 5.30 -1.15 16.82
C VAL A 92 5.60 0.35 16.64
N VAL A 93 5.43 1.16 17.69
CA VAL A 93 5.77 2.59 17.65
C VAL A 93 7.27 2.80 17.42
N ALA A 94 8.11 2.01 18.11
CA ALA A 94 9.56 2.06 17.93
C ALA A 94 9.98 1.65 16.49
N MET A 95 9.35 0.61 15.93
CA MET A 95 9.56 0.20 14.53
C MET A 95 9.17 1.30 13.54
N GLN A 96 8.05 1.99 13.77
CA GLN A 96 7.63 3.13 12.94
C GLN A 96 8.64 4.27 12.99
N GLN A 97 9.20 4.56 14.15
CA GLN A 97 10.25 5.56 14.31
C GLN A 97 11.53 5.14 13.58
N GLY A 98 12.00 3.90 13.77
CA GLY A 98 13.17 3.38 13.07
C GLY A 98 13.01 3.40 11.56
N ALA A 99 11.84 3.02 11.04
CA ALA A 99 11.55 3.13 9.61
C ALA A 99 11.62 4.57 9.09
N ASN A 100 11.21 5.56 9.91
CA ASN A 100 11.31 6.97 9.53
C ASN A 100 12.76 7.49 9.46
N GLU A 101 13.70 6.86 10.13
CA GLU A 101 15.13 7.22 10.14
C GLU A 101 15.91 6.62 8.95
N VAL A 102 15.33 5.66 8.22
CA VAL A 102 15.95 5.05 7.04
C VAL A 102 16.29 6.12 6.01
N PHE A 103 17.55 6.12 5.58
CA PHE A 103 18.08 7.08 4.61
C PHE A 103 17.53 6.82 3.21
N VAL A 104 17.29 7.88 2.46
CA VAL A 104 16.87 7.81 1.05
C VAL A 104 17.76 8.72 0.22
N HIS A 105 18.59 8.13 -0.61
CA HIS A 105 19.44 8.88 -1.52
C HIS A 105 18.59 9.72 -2.50
N LYS A 106 19.13 10.86 -2.95
CA LYS A 106 18.43 11.77 -3.87
C LYS A 106 18.00 11.07 -5.16
N SER A 107 18.83 10.21 -5.73
CA SER A 107 18.51 9.47 -6.96
C SER A 107 17.32 8.51 -6.80
N ILE A 108 17.12 7.96 -5.62
CA ILE A 108 15.91 7.15 -5.31
C ILE A 108 14.66 8.04 -5.32
N MET A 109 14.73 9.24 -4.75
CA MET A 109 13.61 10.20 -4.79
C MET A 109 13.32 10.64 -6.23
N GLU A 110 14.34 10.89 -7.03
CA GLU A 110 14.23 11.21 -8.46
C GLU A 110 13.61 10.04 -9.23
N TYR A 111 13.98 8.80 -8.90
CA TYR A 111 13.39 7.59 -9.48
C TYR A 111 11.90 7.46 -9.17
N ILE A 112 11.49 7.67 -7.92
CA ILE A 112 10.06 7.71 -7.54
C ILE A 112 9.32 8.79 -8.35
N VAL A 113 9.88 10.00 -8.45
CA VAL A 113 9.27 11.11 -9.19
C VAL A 113 9.16 10.79 -10.68
N SER A 114 10.17 10.16 -11.28
CA SER A 114 10.14 9.76 -12.69
C SER A 114 9.00 8.78 -12.98
N ILE A 115 8.83 7.75 -12.13
CA ILE A 115 7.73 6.78 -12.24
C ILE A 115 6.36 7.48 -12.17
N VAL A 116 6.17 8.34 -11.17
CA VAL A 116 4.90 9.07 -10.99
C VAL A 116 4.64 10.05 -12.15
N THR A 117 5.66 10.74 -12.62
CA THR A 117 5.55 11.67 -13.76
C THR A 117 5.19 10.91 -15.04
N ALA A 118 5.76 9.72 -15.25
CA ALA A 118 5.42 8.88 -16.38
C ALA A 118 3.93 8.49 -16.41
N THR A 119 3.28 8.29 -15.23
CA THR A 119 1.82 8.06 -15.19
C THR A 119 1.01 9.26 -15.72
N ARG A 120 1.53 10.48 -15.58
CA ARG A 120 0.88 11.74 -16.03
C ARG A 120 1.07 12.01 -17.50
N GLN A 121 2.10 11.41 -18.10
CA GLN A 121 2.45 11.54 -19.51
C GLN A 121 1.90 10.40 -20.39
N ASP A 122 1.47 9.31 -19.77
CA ASP A 122 0.93 8.16 -20.50
C ASP A 122 -0.51 8.42 -20.95
N SER A 123 -0.74 8.40 -22.26
CA SER A 123 -2.05 8.69 -22.88
C SER A 123 -3.14 7.68 -22.52
N GLY A 124 -2.79 6.49 -22.06
CA GLY A 124 -3.75 5.46 -21.61
C GLY A 124 -4.23 5.67 -20.16
N VAL A 125 -3.56 6.54 -19.40
CA VAL A 125 -3.90 6.84 -18.01
C VAL A 125 -4.80 8.07 -17.94
N VAL A 126 -6.06 7.86 -17.56
CA VAL A 126 -7.06 8.94 -17.41
C VAL A 126 -6.90 9.65 -16.07
N MET A 127 -6.67 8.91 -15.01
CA MET A 127 -6.37 9.45 -13.68
C MET A 127 -4.95 9.02 -13.28
N PRO A 128 -3.98 9.94 -13.28
CA PRO A 128 -2.60 9.63 -12.90
C PRO A 128 -2.38 9.66 -11.38
N VAL A 129 -1.24 9.15 -10.95
CA VAL A 129 -0.82 9.15 -9.55
C VAL A 129 -0.66 10.57 -9.01
N SER A 130 -1.27 10.82 -7.85
CA SER A 130 -1.13 12.07 -7.09
C SER A 130 0.18 12.10 -6.29
N THR A 131 0.54 13.30 -5.75
CA THR A 131 1.70 13.44 -4.83
C THR A 131 1.55 12.56 -3.58
N ARG A 132 0.32 12.25 -3.15
CA ARG A 132 0.06 11.30 -2.06
C ARG A 132 0.63 9.92 -2.40
N GLY A 133 0.53 9.47 -3.65
CA GLY A 133 1.14 8.21 -4.10
C GLY A 133 2.66 8.23 -4.02
N SER A 134 3.33 9.33 -4.39
CA SER A 134 4.78 9.47 -4.24
C SER A 134 5.22 9.34 -2.79
N LEU A 135 4.50 10.01 -1.88
CA LEU A 135 4.77 9.95 -0.44
C LEU A 135 4.50 8.55 0.14
N ALA A 136 3.43 7.89 -0.31
CA ALA A 136 3.12 6.53 0.11
C ALA A 136 4.20 5.54 -0.34
N LEU A 137 4.70 5.65 -1.58
CA LEU A 137 5.78 4.81 -2.08
C LEU A 137 7.09 5.04 -1.32
N LEU A 138 7.44 6.29 -1.05
CA LEU A 138 8.61 6.64 -0.24
C LEU A 138 8.53 6.02 1.16
N GLN A 139 7.41 6.17 1.85
CA GLN A 139 7.21 5.62 3.18
C GLN A 139 7.22 4.08 3.19
N ALA A 140 6.57 3.45 2.21
CA ALA A 140 6.56 2.01 2.07
C ALA A 140 7.99 1.46 1.82
N ALA A 141 8.79 2.15 0.98
CA ALA A 141 10.16 1.76 0.70
C ALA A 141 11.06 1.86 1.94
N LYS A 142 10.92 2.94 2.73
CA LYS A 142 11.64 3.09 4.02
C LYS A 142 11.27 1.98 4.99
N ALA A 143 9.98 1.69 5.14
CA ALA A 143 9.51 0.63 6.02
C ALA A 143 9.99 -0.75 5.55
N TYR A 144 10.00 -1.01 4.24
CA TYR A 144 10.50 -2.25 3.69
C TYR A 144 12.01 -2.43 3.90
N ALA A 145 12.81 -1.39 3.65
CA ALA A 145 14.25 -1.42 3.92
C ALA A 145 14.54 -1.69 5.40
N TYR A 146 13.80 -1.05 6.31
CA TYR A 146 13.90 -1.29 7.75
C TYR A 146 13.59 -2.75 8.13
N ILE A 147 12.50 -3.33 7.58
CA ILE A 147 12.14 -4.74 7.80
C ILE A 147 13.24 -5.69 7.29
N GLN A 148 13.93 -5.30 6.21
CA GLN A 148 15.09 -6.04 5.68
C GLN A 148 16.39 -5.80 6.48
N GLY A 149 16.35 -5.04 7.57
CA GLY A 149 17.51 -4.73 8.39
C GLY A 149 18.50 -3.73 7.75
N ARG A 150 18.04 -2.93 6.78
CA ARG A 150 18.87 -1.93 6.09
C ARG A 150 18.54 -0.51 6.57
N GLU A 151 19.56 0.31 6.63
CA GLU A 151 19.46 1.73 7.01
C GLU A 151 19.23 2.67 5.81
N TYR A 152 19.14 2.14 4.60
CA TYR A 152 18.94 2.89 3.36
C TYR A 152 18.06 2.13 2.37
N VAL A 153 17.39 2.90 1.50
CA VAL A 153 16.51 2.38 0.43
C VAL A 153 17.32 2.11 -0.83
N VAL A 154 17.04 1.00 -1.51
CA VAL A 154 17.62 0.64 -2.82
C VAL A 154 16.52 0.63 -3.92
N PRO A 155 16.91 0.70 -5.21
CA PRO A 155 15.95 0.69 -6.33
C PRO A 155 15.04 -0.54 -6.35
N GLU A 156 15.52 -1.68 -5.87
CA GLU A 156 14.78 -2.94 -5.80
C GLU A 156 13.57 -2.83 -4.88
N ASP A 157 13.67 -2.05 -3.79
CA ASP A 157 12.55 -1.78 -2.89
C ASP A 157 11.43 -1.03 -3.63
N ILE A 158 11.82 -0.04 -4.44
CA ILE A 158 10.87 0.72 -5.25
C ILE A 158 10.20 -0.20 -6.27
N LYS A 159 10.97 -1.01 -7.01
CA LYS A 159 10.44 -1.95 -8.00
C LYS A 159 9.41 -2.92 -7.41
N LEU A 160 9.70 -3.46 -6.23
CA LEU A 160 8.80 -4.37 -5.52
C LEU A 160 7.49 -3.69 -5.12
N LEU A 161 7.57 -2.43 -4.70
CA LEU A 161 6.46 -1.72 -4.06
C LEU A 161 5.62 -0.87 -5.01
N VAL A 162 6.10 -0.56 -6.22
CA VAL A 162 5.38 0.28 -7.19
C VAL A 162 3.98 -0.25 -7.47
N VAL A 163 3.84 -1.52 -7.80
CA VAL A 163 2.53 -2.10 -8.16
C VAL A 163 1.57 -2.10 -6.96
N PRO A 164 1.91 -2.68 -5.79
CA PRO A 164 0.98 -2.69 -4.65
C PRO A 164 0.64 -1.30 -4.11
N VAL A 165 1.53 -0.31 -4.25
CA VAL A 165 1.32 1.05 -3.75
C VAL A 165 0.67 1.96 -4.77
N LEU A 166 0.97 1.83 -6.07
CA LEU A 166 0.52 2.80 -7.08
C LEU A 166 -0.58 2.30 -8.02
N ALA A 167 -0.70 0.99 -8.29
CA ALA A 167 -1.63 0.49 -9.29
C ALA A 167 -3.10 0.83 -8.99
N HIS A 168 -3.50 0.88 -7.72
CA HIS A 168 -4.86 1.24 -7.33
C HIS A 168 -5.14 2.75 -7.36
N ARG A 169 -4.12 3.58 -7.68
CA ARG A 169 -4.17 5.04 -7.74
C ARG A 169 -4.26 5.57 -9.17
N ILE A 170 -4.17 4.70 -10.17
CA ILE A 170 -4.38 5.05 -11.56
C ILE A 170 -5.73 4.54 -12.04
N SER A 171 -6.30 5.24 -13.03
CA SER A 171 -7.48 4.78 -13.77
C SER A 171 -7.17 4.82 -15.25
N LEU A 172 -7.54 3.76 -15.95
CA LEU A 172 -7.40 3.62 -17.40
C LEU A 172 -8.73 3.96 -18.08
N GLY A 173 -8.67 4.29 -19.38
CA GLY A 173 -9.85 4.61 -20.19
C GLY A 173 -10.82 3.45 -20.35
N TYR A 174 -11.90 3.68 -21.10
CA TYR A 174 -12.93 2.66 -21.38
C TYR A 174 -12.35 1.42 -22.04
N GLY A 175 -12.84 0.24 -21.63
CA GLY A 175 -12.47 -1.06 -22.22
C GLY A 175 -11.43 -1.84 -21.44
N TYR A 176 -10.91 -1.31 -20.33
CA TYR A 176 -9.94 -1.98 -19.47
C TYR A 176 -10.61 -2.67 -18.26
N GLN A 177 -10.10 -3.84 -17.88
CA GLN A 177 -10.44 -4.50 -16.61
C GLN A 177 -9.61 -3.86 -15.48
N GLN A 178 -10.17 -2.89 -14.80
CA GLN A 178 -9.46 -1.93 -13.95
C GLN A 178 -8.32 -2.51 -13.11
N ASP A 179 -8.54 -3.59 -12.35
CA ASP A 179 -7.51 -4.04 -11.40
C ASP A 179 -6.32 -4.74 -12.06
N MET A 180 -6.58 -5.64 -13.01
CA MET A 180 -5.52 -6.37 -13.72
C MET A 180 -4.76 -5.46 -14.68
N ASP A 181 -5.48 -4.63 -15.41
CA ASP A 181 -4.88 -3.74 -16.40
C ASP A 181 -4.09 -2.60 -15.73
N ASN A 182 -4.55 -2.10 -14.58
CA ASN A 182 -3.82 -1.12 -13.79
C ASN A 182 -2.47 -1.67 -13.28
N LYS A 183 -2.44 -2.91 -12.78
CA LYS A 183 -1.19 -3.56 -12.34
C LYS A 183 -0.23 -3.73 -13.51
N ARG A 184 -0.74 -4.23 -14.65
CA ARG A 184 0.05 -4.39 -15.87
C ARG A 184 0.58 -3.05 -16.37
N LYS A 185 -0.27 -2.02 -16.43
CA LYS A 185 0.12 -0.68 -16.87
C LYS A 185 1.20 -0.08 -15.95
N MET A 186 1.06 -0.23 -14.65
CA MET A 186 2.10 0.24 -13.71
C MET A 186 3.43 -0.49 -13.92
N GLN A 187 3.41 -1.79 -14.19
CA GLN A 187 4.62 -2.54 -14.51
C GLN A 187 5.25 -2.06 -15.82
N GLU A 188 4.44 -1.84 -16.87
CA GLU A 188 4.92 -1.30 -18.14
C GLU A 188 5.55 0.10 -18.01
N ILE A 189 5.00 0.94 -17.13
CA ILE A 189 5.55 2.27 -16.84
C ILE A 189 6.88 2.13 -16.10
N LEU A 190 6.95 1.27 -15.09
CA LEU A 190 8.15 1.00 -14.29
C LEU A 190 9.30 0.51 -15.18
N ASP A 191 9.03 -0.48 -16.05
CA ASP A 191 10.03 -1.13 -16.89
C ASP A 191 10.70 -0.17 -17.90
N LYS A 192 10.05 0.97 -18.18
CA LYS A 192 10.59 2.02 -19.05
C LYS A 192 11.48 3.05 -18.30
N GLN A 193 11.49 3.02 -16.96
CA GLN A 193 12.25 4.00 -16.20
C GLN A 193 13.71 3.57 -16.06
N ILE A 194 14.59 4.57 -16.10
CA ILE A 194 16.03 4.35 -15.86
C ILE A 194 16.23 4.09 -14.37
N VAL A 195 16.83 2.95 -14.07
CA VAL A 195 17.14 2.56 -12.69
C VAL A 195 18.43 3.26 -12.25
N PRO A 196 18.44 3.96 -11.11
CA PRO A 196 19.67 4.57 -10.59
C PRO A 196 20.67 3.46 -10.17
N THR A 197 21.98 3.77 -10.30
CA THR A 197 23.08 2.81 -10.07
C THR A 197 24.14 3.36 -9.10
N GLU A 198 23.86 4.44 -8.40
CA GLU A 198 24.75 5.09 -7.45
C GLU A 198 24.96 4.24 -6.18
N ASN A 199 25.91 4.64 -5.34
CA ASN A 199 26.05 4.10 -3.98
C ASN A 199 24.98 4.72 -3.07
N PHE A 200 24.00 3.95 -2.64
CA PHE A 200 22.83 4.42 -1.88
C PHE A 200 23.09 4.52 -0.37
N GLU A 201 24.24 4.08 0.11
CA GLU A 201 24.66 4.18 1.52
C GLU A 201 25.20 5.58 1.86
N GLU A 202 25.70 6.29 0.88
CA GLU A 202 26.33 7.62 1.05
C GLU A 202 25.26 8.70 1.22
N ARG A 203 25.40 9.50 2.31
CA ARG A 203 24.52 10.62 2.65
C ARG A 203 24.90 11.90 1.92
#